data_b7bcbb926ae0c37918d20f15a1415a57
#
_entry.id   b7bcbb926ae0c37918d20f15a1415a57
#
_cell.length_a   1.000
_cell.length_b   1.000
_cell.length_c   1.000
_cell.angle_alpha   90.00
_cell.angle_beta   90.00
_cell.angle_gamma   90.00
#
_symmetry.space_group_name_H-M   'P 1'
#
loop_
_entity.id
_entity.type
_entity.pdbx_description
1 polymer ?
#
loop_
_entity_poly.entity_id
_entity_poly.type
_entity_poly.pdbx_seq_one_letter_code
_entity_poly.pdbx_strand_id
1 'polypeptide(L)'
;MEIKTFHGGVHPAEHKELSKESPLTQLLPKGELVYMTNQHIGKPASPVVKKGDRVLAGQIIAEAGGFVSANIVSSVSGTVKAVEPRKNASGGSAMAIVVENDGEYTLAEGVGVECDTNGLTGQEILSKVQKAGIVGMGGAGFPTHVKLTVKEPEKINFVIANGAECEPYITCDDKTLDRKSVV
;
A
#
# COMPACT_ATOMS: atom_id res chain seq x y z
N MET A 1 -11.33 -32.03 -7.83
CA MET A 1 -12.10 -30.76 -7.82
C MET A 1 -12.38 -30.40 -9.26
N GLU A 2 -13.64 -30.27 -9.65
CA GLU A 2 -14.02 -29.94 -11.04
C GLU A 2 -13.86 -28.44 -11.26
N ILE A 3 -13.03 -28.05 -12.22
CA ILE A 3 -12.88 -26.63 -12.60
C ILE A 3 -14.07 -26.26 -13.47
N LYS A 4 -14.87 -25.33 -13.00
CA LYS A 4 -16.02 -24.79 -13.74
C LYS A 4 -15.57 -23.63 -14.61
N THR A 5 -16.07 -23.56 -15.84
CA THR A 5 -15.79 -22.50 -16.82
C THR A 5 -17.07 -21.76 -17.20
N PHE A 6 -16.91 -20.56 -17.76
CA PHE A 6 -18.02 -19.78 -18.33
C PHE A 6 -18.29 -20.23 -19.77
N HIS A 7 -19.56 -20.31 -20.13
CA HIS A 7 -19.96 -20.47 -21.51
C HIS A 7 -19.81 -19.12 -22.23
N GLY A 8 -19.02 -19.07 -23.31
CA GLY A 8 -18.81 -17.85 -24.10
C GLY A 8 -17.78 -16.85 -23.54
N GLY A 9 -16.95 -17.25 -22.58
CA GLY A 9 -15.85 -16.42 -22.09
C GLY A 9 -14.75 -16.20 -23.14
N VAL A 10 -14.01 -15.09 -23.01
CA VAL A 10 -12.83 -14.79 -23.82
C VAL A 10 -11.59 -15.26 -23.06
N HIS A 11 -10.70 -15.98 -23.75
CA HIS A 11 -9.43 -16.46 -23.21
C HIS A 11 -8.27 -15.80 -23.96
N PRO A 12 -7.82 -14.60 -23.55
CA PRO A 12 -6.65 -13.97 -24.17
C PRO A 12 -5.39 -14.77 -23.88
N ALA A 13 -4.36 -14.64 -24.72
CA ALA A 13 -3.04 -15.20 -24.44
C ALA A 13 -2.47 -14.52 -23.17
N GLU A 14 -2.02 -15.32 -22.24
CA GLU A 14 -1.61 -14.85 -20.90
C GLU A 14 -0.23 -14.20 -20.90
N HIS A 15 0.70 -14.68 -21.74
CA HIS A 15 2.09 -14.22 -21.88
C HIS A 15 2.87 -14.12 -20.58
N LYS A 16 2.50 -14.92 -19.57
CA LYS A 16 3.15 -14.94 -18.25
C LYS A 16 4.56 -15.52 -18.29
N GLU A 17 4.89 -16.26 -19.34
CA GLU A 17 6.23 -16.78 -19.61
C GLU A 17 7.30 -15.68 -19.67
N LEU A 18 6.92 -14.46 -19.97
CA LEU A 18 7.84 -13.31 -20.05
C LEU A 18 8.32 -12.82 -18.68
N SER A 19 7.55 -13.06 -17.62
CA SER A 19 7.82 -12.51 -16.29
C SER A 19 7.87 -13.55 -15.16
N LYS A 20 7.24 -14.72 -15.34
CA LYS A 20 7.09 -15.73 -14.26
C LYS A 20 8.41 -16.22 -13.67
N GLU A 21 9.48 -16.29 -14.45
CA GLU A 21 10.80 -16.72 -13.98
C GLU A 21 11.65 -15.55 -13.46
N SER A 22 11.21 -14.31 -13.64
CA SER A 22 11.97 -13.14 -13.20
C SER A 22 11.90 -12.99 -11.68
N PRO A 23 13.03 -12.77 -10.99
CA PRO A 23 13.03 -12.51 -9.56
C PRO A 23 12.42 -11.14 -9.26
N LEU A 24 11.86 -10.98 -8.06
CA LEU A 24 11.52 -9.67 -7.54
C LEU A 24 12.81 -8.89 -7.26
N THR A 25 12.88 -7.67 -7.78
CA THR A 25 14.02 -6.78 -7.55
C THR A 25 13.58 -5.54 -6.79
N GLN A 26 14.42 -5.07 -5.87
CA GLN A 26 14.18 -3.83 -5.17
C GLN A 26 14.52 -2.63 -6.06
N LEU A 27 13.58 -1.71 -6.21
CA LEU A 27 13.80 -0.43 -6.87
C LEU A 27 13.74 0.68 -5.81
N LEU A 28 14.87 1.29 -5.53
CA LEU A 28 14.92 2.45 -4.63
C LEU A 28 14.59 3.73 -5.41
N PRO A 29 13.59 4.51 -4.97
CA PRO A 29 13.21 5.75 -5.64
C PRO A 29 14.30 6.80 -5.50
N LYS A 30 14.48 7.65 -6.54
CA LYS A 30 15.50 8.71 -6.59
C LYS A 30 14.83 10.06 -6.86
N GLY A 31 15.51 11.14 -6.48
CA GLY A 31 15.07 12.50 -6.74
C GLY A 31 13.88 12.92 -5.88
N GLU A 32 12.99 13.71 -6.46
CA GLU A 32 11.78 14.18 -5.76
C GLU A 32 10.67 13.14 -5.79
N LEU A 33 10.04 12.91 -4.64
CA LEU A 33 8.86 12.08 -4.50
C LEU A 33 7.64 12.93 -4.17
N VAL A 34 6.55 12.66 -4.85
CA VAL A 34 5.28 13.36 -4.67
C VAL A 34 4.26 12.44 -4.03
N TYR A 35 3.91 12.70 -2.79
CA TYR A 35 2.91 11.94 -2.03
C TYR A 35 1.57 12.67 -2.09
N MET A 36 0.65 12.15 -2.88
CA MET A 36 -0.70 12.70 -2.98
C MET A 36 -1.50 12.33 -1.73
N THR A 37 -2.21 13.30 -1.12
CA THR A 37 -3.02 13.02 0.08
C THR A 37 -4.24 12.16 -0.20
N ASN A 38 -4.59 11.95 -1.45
CA ASN A 38 -5.70 11.12 -1.94
C ASN A 38 -5.22 9.88 -2.71
N GLN A 39 -4.13 9.25 -2.29
CA GLN A 39 -3.65 7.98 -2.86
C GLN A 39 -4.59 6.80 -2.60
N HIS A 40 -5.59 6.97 -1.75
CA HIS A 40 -6.60 6.00 -1.37
C HIS A 40 -7.99 6.58 -1.57
N ILE A 41 -9.02 5.73 -1.58
CA ILE A 41 -10.41 6.19 -1.62
C ILE A 41 -10.83 6.78 -0.26
N GLY A 42 -11.97 7.46 -0.26
CA GLY A 42 -12.55 8.08 0.92
C GLY A 42 -12.00 9.49 1.16
N LYS A 43 -11.91 9.89 2.43
CA LYS A 43 -11.49 11.24 2.78
C LYS A 43 -9.96 11.36 2.63
N PRO A 44 -9.46 12.38 1.91
CA PRO A 44 -8.02 12.63 1.81
C PRO A 44 -7.35 12.75 3.17
N ALA A 45 -6.09 12.31 3.25
CA ALA A 45 -5.26 12.50 4.43
C ALA A 45 -4.88 13.97 4.61
N SER A 46 -4.61 14.39 5.85
CA SER A 46 -4.21 15.75 6.19
C SER A 46 -2.69 15.78 6.44
N PRO A 47 -1.92 16.63 5.73
CA PRO A 47 -0.49 16.75 5.97
C PRO A 47 -0.19 17.14 7.43
N VAL A 48 0.80 16.47 8.03
CA VAL A 48 1.32 16.75 9.38
C VAL A 48 2.73 17.31 9.35
N VAL A 49 3.27 17.50 8.15
CA VAL A 49 4.59 18.08 7.89
C VAL A 49 4.46 19.35 7.06
N LYS A 50 5.48 20.20 7.10
CA LYS A 50 5.58 21.46 6.36
C LYS A 50 6.91 21.55 5.61
N LYS A 51 7.00 22.48 4.67
CA LYS A 51 8.23 22.80 3.95
C LYS A 51 9.40 23.02 4.90
N GLY A 52 10.51 22.34 4.65
CA GLY A 52 11.75 22.39 5.41
C GLY A 52 11.87 21.31 6.49
N ASP A 53 10.80 20.58 6.80
CA ASP A 53 10.88 19.48 7.76
C ASP A 53 11.72 18.32 7.20
N ARG A 54 12.58 17.74 8.02
CA ARG A 54 13.22 16.46 7.71
C ARG A 54 12.24 15.33 7.99
N VAL A 55 12.19 14.37 7.09
CA VAL A 55 11.38 13.15 7.23
C VAL A 55 12.24 11.90 7.06
N LEU A 56 11.79 10.80 7.64
CA LEU A 56 12.45 9.50 7.59
C LEU A 56 11.59 8.50 6.82
N ALA A 57 12.21 7.48 6.24
CA ALA A 57 11.47 6.40 5.59
C ALA A 57 10.64 5.63 6.63
N GLY A 58 9.36 5.44 6.35
CA GLY A 58 8.40 4.87 7.31
C GLY A 58 7.71 5.90 8.22
N GLN A 59 8.11 7.17 8.19
CA GLN A 59 7.46 8.22 8.97
C GLN A 59 6.11 8.61 8.37
N ILE A 60 5.09 8.80 9.22
CA ILE A 60 3.80 9.35 8.81
C ILE A 60 3.99 10.83 8.46
N ILE A 61 3.62 11.20 7.23
CA ILE A 61 3.70 12.57 6.71
C ILE A 61 2.32 13.20 6.47
N ALA A 62 1.26 12.38 6.42
CA ALA A 62 -0.12 12.84 6.48
C ALA A 62 -0.97 11.83 7.25
N GLU A 63 -1.87 12.32 8.07
CA GLU A 63 -2.78 11.50 8.87
C GLU A 63 -4.13 11.29 8.19
N ALA A 64 -4.72 10.11 8.42
CA ALA A 64 -6.02 9.74 7.89
C ALA A 64 -7.09 10.77 8.27
N GLY A 65 -7.87 11.22 7.28
CA GLY A 65 -8.91 12.24 7.47
C GLY A 65 -10.23 11.72 8.04
N GLY A 66 -10.39 10.40 8.20
CA GLY A 66 -11.62 9.78 8.68
C GLY A 66 -11.54 8.26 8.69
N PHE A 67 -12.69 7.57 8.89
CA PHE A 67 -12.71 6.10 8.98
C PHE A 67 -12.30 5.46 7.64
N VAL A 68 -12.89 5.86 6.52
CA VAL A 68 -12.43 5.45 5.18
C VAL A 68 -11.37 6.43 4.73
N SER A 69 -10.16 6.21 5.18
CA SER A 69 -8.95 6.99 4.90
C SER A 69 -7.74 6.19 5.37
N ALA A 70 -6.54 6.57 4.97
CA ALA A 70 -5.31 5.96 5.46
C ALA A 70 -4.23 7.03 5.67
N ASN A 71 -3.28 6.75 6.56
CA ASN A 71 -2.09 7.57 6.69
C ASN A 71 -1.25 7.50 5.41
N ILE A 72 -0.57 8.58 5.09
CA ILE A 72 0.47 8.61 4.07
C ILE A 72 1.82 8.54 4.77
N VAL A 73 2.62 7.57 4.35
CA VAL A 73 3.93 7.27 4.93
C VAL A 73 5.01 7.61 3.91
N SER A 74 6.09 8.24 4.34
CA SER A 74 7.23 8.50 3.46
C SER A 74 7.96 7.20 3.13
N SER A 75 8.23 6.96 1.85
CA SER A 75 9.04 5.82 1.39
C SER A 75 10.54 6.11 1.38
N VAL A 76 10.94 7.34 1.68
CA VAL A 76 12.34 7.78 1.68
C VAL A 76 12.62 8.67 2.89
N SER A 77 13.91 8.82 3.23
CA SER A 77 14.37 9.92 4.07
C SER A 77 14.71 11.13 3.20
N GLY A 78 14.58 12.33 3.78
CA GLY A 78 14.86 13.55 3.03
C GLY A 78 14.22 14.78 3.65
N THR A 79 14.05 15.81 2.83
CA THR A 79 13.48 17.10 3.27
C THR A 79 12.20 17.42 2.51
N VAL A 80 11.18 17.86 3.22
CA VAL A 80 9.93 18.33 2.62
C VAL A 80 10.20 19.62 1.85
N LYS A 81 10.10 19.57 0.55
CA LYS A 81 10.34 20.69 -0.36
C LYS A 81 9.13 21.59 -0.49
N ALA A 82 7.94 20.98 -0.53
CA ALA A 82 6.67 21.69 -0.64
C ALA A 82 5.51 20.86 -0.09
N VAL A 83 4.44 21.57 0.33
CA VAL A 83 3.10 21.01 0.55
C VAL A 83 2.16 21.88 -0.28
N GLU A 84 1.72 21.36 -1.42
CA GLU A 84 1.04 22.15 -2.45
C GLU A 84 0.13 21.28 -3.32
N PRO A 85 -0.86 21.87 -4.03
CA PRO A 85 -1.66 21.12 -5.00
C PRO A 85 -0.80 20.61 -6.18
N ARG A 86 -0.96 19.34 -6.54
CA ARG A 86 -0.35 18.71 -7.72
C ARG A 86 -1.42 18.01 -8.54
N LYS A 87 -1.16 17.83 -9.83
CA LYS A 87 -2.03 17.03 -10.71
C LYS A 87 -1.96 15.55 -10.31
N ASN A 88 -3.11 14.92 -10.22
CA ASN A 88 -3.22 13.49 -9.97
C ASN A 88 -3.44 12.68 -11.27
N ALA A 89 -3.41 11.36 -11.16
CA ALA A 89 -3.56 10.46 -12.31
C ALA A 89 -4.92 10.56 -13.02
N SER A 90 -5.96 11.06 -12.34
CA SER A 90 -7.29 11.30 -12.94
C SER A 90 -7.42 12.65 -13.66
N GLY A 91 -6.34 13.41 -13.77
CA GLY A 91 -6.31 14.72 -14.41
C GLY A 91 -6.79 15.89 -13.53
N GLY A 92 -7.25 15.59 -12.31
CA GLY A 92 -7.61 16.59 -11.31
C GLY A 92 -6.39 17.14 -10.56
N SER A 93 -6.66 17.90 -9.50
CA SER A 93 -5.64 18.43 -8.59
C SER A 93 -5.97 18.03 -7.16
N ALA A 94 -4.96 17.62 -6.40
CA ALA A 94 -5.08 17.31 -4.98
C ALA A 94 -3.83 17.79 -4.23
N MET A 95 -3.98 18.00 -2.92
CA MET A 95 -2.86 18.32 -2.06
C MET A 95 -1.81 17.23 -2.11
N ALA A 96 -0.55 17.61 -2.16
CA ALA A 96 0.59 16.71 -2.17
C ALA A 96 1.71 17.21 -1.27
N ILE A 97 2.48 16.26 -0.75
CA ILE A 97 3.72 16.51 -0.03
C ILE A 97 4.85 16.12 -0.97
N VAL A 98 5.75 17.06 -1.24
CA VAL A 98 6.92 16.84 -2.09
C VAL A 98 8.13 16.67 -1.20
N VAL A 99 8.80 15.52 -1.28
CA VAL A 99 10.00 15.21 -0.50
C VAL A 99 11.19 15.08 -1.45
N GLU A 100 12.24 15.83 -1.18
CA GLU A 100 13.55 15.65 -1.83
C GLU A 100 14.29 14.56 -1.10
N ASN A 101 14.51 13.43 -1.79
CA ASN A 101 15.19 12.26 -1.25
C ASN A 101 16.67 12.57 -1.04
N ASP A 102 17.20 12.27 0.14
CA ASP A 102 18.64 12.42 0.45
C ASP A 102 19.48 11.23 -0.03
N GLY A 103 18.86 10.14 -0.46
CA GLY A 103 19.53 8.92 -0.92
C GLY A 103 20.04 8.02 0.20
N GLU A 104 19.82 8.37 1.47
CA GLU A 104 20.27 7.59 2.62
C GLU A 104 19.25 6.54 3.07
N TYR A 105 17.98 6.74 2.79
CA TYR A 105 16.86 5.85 3.18
C TYR A 105 16.84 5.53 4.67
N THR A 106 17.20 6.49 5.51
CA THR A 106 17.20 6.35 6.97
C THR A 106 15.80 6.02 7.46
N LEU A 107 15.66 4.91 8.18
CA LEU A 107 14.36 4.45 8.70
C LEU A 107 13.92 5.24 9.93
N ALA A 108 12.63 5.47 10.05
CA ALA A 108 12.01 5.95 11.28
C ALA A 108 12.08 4.86 12.37
N GLU A 109 12.03 5.29 13.62
CA GLU A 109 12.07 4.38 14.77
C GLU A 109 10.95 3.32 14.70
N GLY A 110 11.32 2.07 14.94
CA GLY A 110 10.39 0.93 14.91
C GLY A 110 10.03 0.39 13.53
N VAL A 111 10.49 1.02 12.46
CA VAL A 111 10.28 0.52 11.09
C VAL A 111 11.26 -0.62 10.80
N GLY A 112 10.74 -1.73 10.24
CA GLY A 112 11.54 -2.93 9.96
C GLY A 112 11.87 -3.77 11.20
N VAL A 113 11.31 -3.42 12.36
CA VAL A 113 11.44 -4.23 13.57
C VAL A 113 10.32 -5.29 13.56
N GLU A 114 10.71 -6.54 13.78
CA GLU A 114 9.77 -7.64 13.91
C GLU A 114 8.76 -7.37 15.04
N CYS A 115 7.49 -7.54 14.75
CA CYS A 115 6.42 -7.36 15.71
C CYS A 115 5.90 -8.72 16.18
N ASP A 116 6.10 -9.04 17.45
CA ASP A 116 5.42 -10.19 18.04
C ASP A 116 3.91 -9.94 18.05
N THR A 117 3.18 -10.74 17.29
CA THR A 117 1.72 -10.69 17.21
C THR A 117 1.04 -11.63 18.22
N ASN A 118 1.80 -12.45 18.94
CA ASN A 118 1.25 -13.35 19.94
C ASN A 118 0.63 -12.53 21.09
N GLY A 119 -0.63 -12.81 21.38
CA GLY A 119 -1.36 -12.11 22.44
C GLY A 119 -1.98 -10.75 22.04
N LEU A 120 -1.79 -10.28 20.82
CA LEU A 120 -2.52 -9.11 20.32
C LEU A 120 -3.99 -9.47 20.05
N THR A 121 -4.88 -8.58 20.46
CA THR A 121 -6.28 -8.64 20.08
C THR A 121 -6.47 -8.23 18.61
N GLY A 122 -7.55 -8.69 17.98
CA GLY A 122 -7.89 -8.27 16.62
C GLY A 122 -7.95 -6.75 16.46
N GLN A 123 -8.42 -6.03 17.48
CA GLN A 123 -8.52 -4.56 17.45
C GLN A 123 -7.12 -3.90 17.50
N GLU A 124 -6.18 -4.46 18.22
CA GLU A 124 -4.80 -3.97 18.24
C GLU A 124 -4.11 -4.19 16.90
N ILE A 125 -4.34 -5.35 16.25
CA ILE A 125 -3.85 -5.64 14.91
C ILE A 125 -4.42 -4.64 13.91
N LEU A 126 -5.74 -4.40 13.93
CA LEU A 126 -6.40 -3.41 13.07
C LEU A 126 -5.83 -2.00 13.27
N SER A 127 -5.57 -1.63 14.52
CA SER A 127 -4.95 -0.32 14.83
C SER A 127 -3.54 -0.20 14.25
N LYS A 128 -2.73 -1.27 14.31
CA LYS A 128 -1.40 -1.29 13.69
C LYS A 128 -1.48 -1.16 12.17
N VAL A 129 -2.37 -1.92 11.52
CA VAL A 129 -2.62 -1.84 10.07
C VAL A 129 -3.03 -0.42 9.65
N GLN A 130 -3.94 0.21 10.40
CA GLN A 130 -4.38 1.58 10.14
C GLN A 130 -3.24 2.59 10.29
N LYS A 131 -2.47 2.51 11.40
CA LYS A 131 -1.34 3.40 11.66
C LYS A 131 -0.24 3.26 10.61
N ALA A 132 0.01 2.05 10.12
CA ALA A 132 0.97 1.79 9.06
C ALA A 132 0.52 2.30 7.68
N GLY A 133 -0.71 2.81 7.53
CA GLY A 133 -1.23 3.34 6.27
C GLY A 133 -1.41 2.28 5.19
N ILE A 134 -1.66 1.01 5.56
CA ILE A 134 -1.78 -0.09 4.61
C ILE A 134 -3.07 0.02 3.82
N VAL A 135 -2.95 0.03 2.50
CA VAL A 135 -4.05 0.08 1.55
C VAL A 135 -3.90 -0.99 0.47
N GLY A 136 -4.98 -1.33 -0.20
CA GLY A 136 -4.95 -2.25 -1.34
C GLY A 136 -4.23 -1.60 -2.53
N MET A 137 -3.20 -2.26 -3.07
CA MET A 137 -2.34 -1.74 -4.13
C MET A 137 -2.80 -2.11 -5.55
N GLY A 138 -3.73 -3.06 -5.69
CA GLY A 138 -4.22 -3.54 -6.98
C GLY A 138 -5.38 -2.73 -7.59
N GLY A 139 -5.73 -1.58 -7.04
CA GLY A 139 -6.86 -0.80 -7.57
C GLY A 139 -7.07 0.53 -6.86
N ALA A 140 -8.24 0.72 -6.25
CA ALA A 140 -8.69 1.99 -5.69
C ALA A 140 -7.94 2.48 -4.42
N GLY A 141 -6.92 1.79 -3.96
CA GLY A 141 -6.24 2.14 -2.71
C GLY A 141 -7.18 2.00 -1.50
N PHE A 142 -7.94 0.91 -1.43
CA PHE A 142 -8.91 0.73 -0.35
C PHE A 142 -8.20 0.47 0.99
N PRO A 143 -8.49 1.26 2.06
CA PRO A 143 -7.85 1.09 3.36
C PRO A 143 -8.07 -0.31 3.94
N THR A 144 -6.99 -1.03 4.21
CA THR A 144 -7.05 -2.45 4.60
C THR A 144 -7.71 -2.65 5.96
N HIS A 145 -7.51 -1.74 6.91
CA HIS A 145 -8.18 -1.82 8.21
C HIS A 145 -9.72 -1.78 8.08
N VAL A 146 -10.25 -1.03 7.10
CA VAL A 146 -11.70 -0.99 6.82
C VAL A 146 -12.19 -2.33 6.30
N LYS A 147 -11.44 -2.97 5.39
CA LYS A 147 -11.76 -4.32 4.89
C LYS A 147 -11.82 -5.35 6.00
N LEU A 148 -10.89 -5.26 6.95
CA LEU A 148 -10.76 -6.21 8.05
C LEU A 148 -11.70 -5.89 9.24
N THR A 149 -12.33 -4.72 9.26
CA THR A 149 -13.33 -4.37 10.28
C THR A 149 -14.65 -5.00 9.93
N VAL A 150 -14.90 -6.18 10.46
CA VAL A 150 -16.16 -6.92 10.27
C VAL A 150 -17.06 -6.76 11.49
N LYS A 151 -18.38 -6.67 11.27
CA LYS A 151 -19.35 -6.49 12.36
C LYS A 151 -19.51 -7.73 13.25
N GLU A 152 -19.40 -8.92 12.64
CA GLU A 152 -19.67 -10.21 13.28
C GLU A 152 -18.53 -11.18 12.95
N PRO A 153 -17.33 -10.97 13.53
CA PRO A 153 -16.14 -11.78 13.20
C PRO A 153 -16.32 -13.26 13.54
N GLU A 154 -17.17 -13.57 14.49
CA GLU A 154 -17.52 -14.96 14.88
C GLU A 154 -18.26 -15.73 13.77
N LYS A 155 -18.82 -15.03 12.78
CA LYS A 155 -19.46 -15.66 11.61
C LYS A 155 -18.50 -15.93 10.45
N ILE A 156 -17.25 -15.49 10.55
CA ILE A 156 -16.23 -15.69 9.52
C ILE A 156 -15.55 -17.04 9.75
N ASN A 157 -15.83 -18.00 8.87
CA ASN A 157 -15.24 -19.33 8.93
C ASN A 157 -13.98 -19.47 8.07
N PHE A 158 -13.80 -18.62 7.06
CA PHE A 158 -12.71 -18.71 6.10
C PHE A 158 -12.18 -17.32 5.75
N VAL A 159 -10.85 -17.23 5.60
CA VAL A 159 -10.18 -16.09 4.99
C VAL A 159 -9.58 -16.57 3.68
N ILE A 160 -9.90 -15.89 2.59
CA ILE A 160 -9.44 -16.22 1.25
C ILE A 160 -8.48 -15.12 0.78
N ALA A 161 -7.21 -15.49 0.57
CA ALA A 161 -6.28 -14.62 -0.14
C ALA A 161 -6.50 -14.80 -1.64
N ASN A 162 -6.94 -13.74 -2.31
CA ASN A 162 -7.12 -13.74 -3.76
C ASN A 162 -5.78 -13.39 -4.43
N GLY A 163 -5.17 -14.36 -5.07
CA GLY A 163 -3.96 -14.22 -5.87
C GLY A 163 -4.20 -14.44 -7.36
N ALA A 164 -5.45 -14.25 -7.82
CA ALA A 164 -5.77 -14.36 -9.24
C ALA A 164 -5.38 -13.06 -9.95
N GLU A 165 -4.38 -13.18 -10.81
CA GLU A 165 -3.90 -12.06 -11.64
C GLU A 165 -5.02 -11.53 -12.53
N CYS A 166 -5.22 -10.22 -12.52
CA CYS A 166 -6.31 -9.57 -13.26
C CYS A 166 -6.06 -9.52 -14.76
N GLU A 167 -4.81 -9.39 -15.20
CA GLU A 167 -4.43 -9.11 -16.59
C GLU A 167 -3.38 -10.08 -17.12
N PRO A 168 -3.29 -10.25 -18.47
CA PRO A 168 -2.13 -10.86 -19.11
C PRO A 168 -0.82 -10.17 -18.67
N TYR A 169 0.29 -10.87 -18.80
CA TYR A 169 1.66 -10.46 -18.46
C TYR A 169 1.98 -10.35 -16.96
N ILE A 170 1.00 -10.03 -16.09
CA ILE A 170 1.22 -9.81 -14.66
C ILE A 170 1.45 -11.14 -13.93
N THR A 171 2.46 -11.18 -13.05
CA THR A 171 2.82 -12.31 -12.19
C THR A 171 3.15 -11.84 -10.77
N CYS A 172 2.71 -10.65 -10.37
CA CYS A 172 3.04 -10.06 -9.07
C CYS A 172 2.37 -10.77 -7.90
N ASP A 173 1.13 -11.24 -8.06
CA ASP A 173 0.41 -11.98 -7.01
C ASP A 173 1.04 -13.35 -6.78
N ASP A 174 1.33 -14.10 -7.85
CA ASP A 174 2.04 -15.36 -7.81
C ASP A 174 3.38 -15.22 -7.09
N LYS A 175 4.20 -14.26 -7.51
CA LYS A 175 5.50 -14.00 -6.89
C LYS A 175 5.42 -13.55 -5.44
N THR A 176 4.38 -12.82 -5.07
CA THR A 176 4.17 -12.38 -3.69
C THR A 176 3.74 -13.55 -2.80
N LEU A 177 2.87 -14.43 -3.28
CA LEU A 177 2.38 -15.59 -2.54
C LEU A 177 3.44 -16.69 -2.43
N ASP A 178 4.26 -16.91 -3.48
CA ASP A 178 5.34 -17.91 -3.50
C ASP A 178 6.54 -17.48 -2.61
N ARG A 179 6.65 -16.22 -2.28
CA ARG A 179 7.67 -15.76 -1.33
C ARG A 179 7.42 -16.35 0.05
N LYS A 180 8.13 -17.44 0.35
CA LYS A 180 8.11 -18.14 1.65
C LYS A 180 8.61 -17.29 2.82
N SER A 181 8.97 -16.08 2.59
CA SER A 181 9.47 -15.18 3.61
C SER A 181 9.67 -13.79 3.02
N VAL A 182 8.66 -12.98 3.09
CA VAL A 182 8.86 -11.57 3.24
C VAL A 182 8.30 -11.25 4.61
N VAL A 183 9.12 -11.48 5.56
CA VAL A 183 8.97 -10.96 6.89
C VAL A 183 10.08 -9.96 7.09
#